data_aeb8183d1eed987f15b4cd8b75d1e85a
#
_entry.id   aeb8183d1eed987f15b4cd8b75d1e85a
#
_cell.length_a   1.000
_cell.length_b   1.000
_cell.length_c   1.000
_cell.angle_alpha   90.00
_cell.angle_beta   90.00
_cell.angle_gamma   90.00
#
_symmetry.space_group_name_H-M   'P 1'
#
loop_
_entity.id
_entity.type
_entity.pdbx_description
1 polymer ?
#
loop_
_entity_poly.entity_id
_entity_poly.type
_entity_poly.pdbx_seq_one_letter_code
_entity_poly.pdbx_strand_id
1 'polypeptide(L)'
;AIRRQRQMCIRDSLTIYADILVLNNLYIDFFLLWCVKKFLHLHPGKGRLVLGALAGALSALLVLLPVSRLILLLFGALSALAATAAAFAPLKPFLFWKAALAFWVFSFLLAGFLLFLLTYLPTSGLAVLGNAVYFDFSPLFLLCATCAAYLVFSLLQKLFPKSAPARYCRICVENQGRTAVVLCKADTGCSLHEPFSGLPVLVAEAGLLKPVAPLSVLSYLESSSADGKLRLVPFESMGGSGLLPAFRPDRVYL
;
A
#
# COMPACT_ATOMS: atom_id res chain seq x y z
N ALA A 1 -49.91 42.74 -31.30
CA ALA A 1 -49.60 41.30 -31.46
C ALA A 1 -48.63 40.84 -30.35
N ILE A 2 -49.19 40.31 -29.27
CA ILE A 2 -48.42 39.78 -28.14
C ILE A 2 -47.91 38.42 -28.56
N ARG A 3 -46.63 38.35 -28.92
CA ARG A 3 -45.92 37.08 -29.14
C ARG A 3 -45.67 36.45 -27.76
N ARG A 4 -46.54 35.54 -27.33
CA ARG A 4 -46.25 34.63 -26.21
C ARG A 4 -45.02 33.81 -26.61
N GLN A 5 -43.86 34.19 -26.07
CA GLN A 5 -42.72 33.30 -26.01
C GLN A 5 -43.16 32.13 -25.09
N ARG A 6 -43.49 30.99 -25.70
CA ARG A 6 -43.51 29.71 -25.00
C ARG A 6 -42.07 29.44 -24.61
N GLN A 7 -41.72 29.76 -23.37
CA GLN A 7 -40.59 29.13 -22.72
C GLN A 7 -40.90 27.64 -22.66
N MET A 8 -40.42 26.95 -23.67
CA MET A 8 -40.34 25.50 -23.66
C MET A 8 -39.30 25.17 -22.57
N CYS A 9 -39.75 24.90 -21.33
CA CYS A 9 -38.95 24.23 -20.33
C CYS A 9 -38.62 22.86 -20.91
N ILE A 10 -37.54 22.78 -21.65
CA ILE A 10 -36.85 21.54 -21.90
C ILE A 10 -36.29 21.15 -20.53
N ARG A 11 -37.09 20.42 -19.77
CA ARG A 11 -36.61 19.63 -18.65
C ARG A 11 -35.79 18.57 -19.32
N ASP A 12 -34.49 18.84 -19.49
CA ASP A 12 -33.52 17.82 -19.86
C ASP A 12 -33.59 16.75 -18.75
N SER A 13 -34.46 15.76 -18.96
CA SER A 13 -34.51 14.59 -18.13
C SER A 13 -33.24 13.82 -18.42
N LEU A 14 -32.24 13.97 -17.52
CA LEU A 14 -31.03 13.19 -17.58
C LEU A 14 -31.44 11.72 -17.47
N THR A 15 -31.46 11.01 -18.58
CA THR A 15 -31.71 9.57 -18.59
C THR A 15 -30.46 8.87 -18.09
N ILE A 16 -30.52 8.38 -16.85
CA ILE A 16 -29.41 7.63 -16.23
C ILE A 16 -29.59 6.16 -16.54
N TYR A 17 -28.65 5.59 -17.26
CA TYR A 17 -28.58 4.16 -17.50
C TYR A 17 -27.97 3.47 -16.29
N ALA A 18 -28.74 2.61 -15.62
CA ALA A 18 -28.35 1.97 -14.37
C ALA A 18 -27.14 1.01 -14.55
N ASP A 19 -27.05 0.38 -15.71
CA ASP A 19 -25.92 -0.49 -16.10
C ASP A 19 -24.61 0.30 -16.22
N ILE A 20 -24.64 1.45 -16.89
CA ILE A 20 -23.50 2.35 -17.02
C ILE A 20 -23.10 2.91 -15.66
N LEU A 21 -24.09 3.29 -14.82
CA LEU A 21 -23.84 3.76 -13.46
C LEU A 21 -23.09 2.71 -12.63
N VAL A 22 -23.56 1.47 -12.63
CA VAL A 22 -22.93 0.36 -11.88
C VAL A 22 -21.55 0.06 -12.42
N LEU A 23 -21.38 0.02 -13.75
CA LEU A 23 -20.09 -0.29 -14.36
C LEU A 23 -19.03 0.77 -14.04
N ASN A 24 -19.40 2.04 -14.13
CA ASN A 24 -18.50 3.14 -13.77
C ASN A 24 -18.08 3.11 -12.30
N ASN A 25 -19.03 2.91 -11.38
CA ASN A 25 -18.72 2.83 -9.96
C ASN A 25 -17.92 1.56 -9.62
N LEU A 26 -18.21 0.42 -10.28
CA LEU A 26 -17.41 -0.80 -10.13
C LEU A 26 -15.94 -0.56 -10.49
N TYR A 27 -15.69 0.13 -11.60
CA TYR A 27 -14.35 0.46 -12.03
C TYR A 27 -13.65 1.40 -11.06
N ILE A 28 -14.35 2.47 -10.62
CA ILE A 28 -13.82 3.45 -9.67
C ILE A 28 -13.50 2.80 -8.33
N ASP A 29 -14.44 2.03 -7.76
CA ASP A 29 -14.27 1.39 -6.47
C ASP A 29 -13.14 0.34 -6.51
N PHE A 30 -13.03 -0.42 -7.61
CA PHE A 30 -11.92 -1.34 -7.81
C PHE A 30 -10.57 -0.61 -7.82
N PHE A 31 -10.48 0.51 -8.54
CA PHE A 31 -9.28 1.34 -8.58
C PHE A 31 -8.92 1.90 -7.19
N LEU A 32 -9.90 2.43 -6.45
CA LEU A 32 -9.69 2.95 -5.11
C LEU A 32 -9.22 1.88 -4.13
N LEU A 33 -9.86 0.71 -4.12
CA LEU A 33 -9.45 -0.43 -3.29
C LEU A 33 -8.05 -0.94 -3.67
N TRP A 34 -7.70 -0.92 -4.95
CA TRP A 34 -6.36 -1.25 -5.40
C TRP A 34 -5.31 -0.24 -4.93
N CYS A 35 -5.63 1.06 -4.93
CA CYS A 35 -4.79 2.10 -4.34
C CYS A 35 -4.58 1.88 -2.84
N VAL A 36 -5.64 1.57 -2.08
CA VAL A 36 -5.58 1.23 -0.65
C VAL A 36 -4.70 0.01 -0.41
N LYS A 37 -4.91 -1.08 -1.19
CA LYS A 37 -4.05 -2.27 -1.15
C LYS A 37 -2.59 -1.91 -1.30
N LYS A 38 -2.24 -1.12 -2.31
CA LYS A 38 -0.86 -0.72 -2.61
C LYS A 38 -0.29 0.20 -1.53
N PHE A 39 -1.09 1.14 -1.05
CA PHE A 39 -0.68 2.11 -0.04
C PHE A 39 -0.40 1.49 1.34
N LEU A 40 -1.24 0.56 1.78
CA LEU A 40 -1.11 -0.13 3.07
C LEU A 40 -0.37 -1.47 2.97
N HIS A 41 0.13 -1.85 1.78
CA HIS A 41 0.82 -3.12 1.51
C HIS A 41 -0.03 -4.34 1.94
N LEU A 42 -1.35 -4.27 1.70
CA LEU A 42 -2.27 -5.35 2.03
C LEU A 42 -2.21 -6.45 0.96
N HIS A 43 -2.42 -7.70 1.38
CA HIS A 43 -2.42 -8.86 0.50
C HIS A 43 -3.78 -9.56 0.58
N PRO A 44 -4.86 -8.97 0.02
CA PRO A 44 -6.16 -9.61 -0.01
C PRO A 44 -6.14 -10.87 -0.87
N GLY A 45 -6.99 -11.85 -0.54
CA GLY A 45 -7.17 -13.04 -1.35
C GLY A 45 -7.63 -12.72 -2.79
N LYS A 46 -7.39 -13.69 -3.71
CA LYS A 46 -7.79 -13.55 -5.11
C LYS A 46 -9.31 -13.30 -5.21
N GLY A 47 -9.70 -12.29 -5.96
CA GLY A 47 -11.11 -11.93 -6.18
C GLY A 47 -11.77 -11.04 -5.10
N ARG A 48 -11.19 -10.90 -3.91
CA ARG A 48 -11.78 -10.08 -2.84
C ARG A 48 -11.89 -8.59 -3.17
N LEU A 49 -10.93 -8.06 -3.92
CA LEU A 49 -11.00 -6.68 -4.41
C LEU A 49 -12.21 -6.47 -5.33
N VAL A 50 -12.51 -7.47 -6.17
CA VAL A 50 -13.69 -7.43 -7.05
C VAL A 50 -14.97 -7.49 -6.23
N LEU A 51 -15.03 -8.34 -5.20
CA LEU A 51 -16.20 -8.41 -4.29
C LEU A 51 -16.41 -7.08 -3.55
N GLY A 52 -15.34 -6.45 -3.07
CA GLY A 52 -15.43 -5.12 -2.45
C GLY A 52 -15.92 -4.06 -3.42
N ALA A 53 -15.40 -4.05 -4.64
CA ALA A 53 -15.83 -3.12 -5.68
C ALA A 53 -17.30 -3.35 -6.09
N LEU A 54 -17.74 -4.58 -6.18
CA LEU A 54 -19.16 -4.92 -6.43
C LEU A 54 -20.07 -4.41 -5.32
N ALA A 55 -19.68 -4.57 -4.05
CA ALA A 55 -20.44 -4.07 -2.91
C ALA A 55 -20.58 -2.53 -2.96
N GLY A 56 -19.50 -1.81 -3.32
CA GLY A 56 -19.54 -0.37 -3.52
C GLY A 56 -20.42 0.03 -4.71
N ALA A 57 -20.21 -0.58 -5.88
CA ALA A 57 -20.93 -0.27 -7.11
C ALA A 57 -22.45 -0.50 -6.98
N LEU A 58 -22.86 -1.57 -6.31
CA LEU A 58 -24.30 -1.83 -6.08
C LEU A 58 -24.94 -0.75 -5.20
N SER A 59 -24.17 -0.18 -4.26
CA SER A 59 -24.67 0.92 -3.43
C SER A 59 -24.94 2.20 -4.24
N ALA A 60 -24.30 2.39 -5.39
CA ALA A 60 -24.56 3.52 -6.27
C ALA A 60 -26.00 3.54 -6.82
N LEU A 61 -26.67 2.38 -6.91
CA LEU A 61 -28.07 2.31 -7.32
C LEU A 61 -29.01 3.02 -6.34
N LEU A 62 -28.62 3.19 -5.07
CA LEU A 62 -29.42 3.91 -4.09
C LEU A 62 -29.58 5.39 -4.43
N VAL A 63 -28.69 5.97 -5.27
CA VAL A 63 -28.82 7.33 -5.77
C VAL A 63 -30.06 7.51 -6.65
N LEU A 64 -30.55 6.44 -7.26
CA LEU A 64 -31.76 6.47 -8.09
C LEU A 64 -33.05 6.55 -7.25
N LEU A 65 -32.96 6.30 -5.94
CA LEU A 65 -34.11 6.39 -5.05
C LEU A 65 -34.31 7.83 -4.56
N PRO A 66 -35.55 8.31 -4.44
CA PRO A 66 -35.87 9.66 -3.96
C PRO A 66 -35.76 9.72 -2.43
N VAL A 67 -34.53 9.59 -1.91
CA VAL A 67 -34.25 9.66 -0.47
C VAL A 67 -33.59 10.98 -0.09
N SER A 68 -33.64 11.33 1.21
CA SER A 68 -33.02 12.57 1.69
C SER A 68 -31.49 12.55 1.56
N ARG A 69 -30.89 13.74 1.43
CA ARG A 69 -29.43 13.90 1.30
C ARG A 69 -28.67 13.28 2.48
N LEU A 70 -29.23 13.37 3.69
CA LEU A 70 -28.63 12.78 4.89
C LEU A 70 -28.58 11.27 4.80
N ILE A 71 -29.66 10.65 4.33
CA ILE A 71 -29.73 9.19 4.12
C ILE A 71 -28.68 8.77 3.09
N LEU A 72 -28.57 9.48 1.95
CA LEU A 72 -27.55 9.18 0.94
C LEU A 72 -26.12 9.27 1.50
N LEU A 73 -25.86 10.26 2.34
CA LEU A 73 -24.53 10.42 2.97
C LEU A 73 -24.22 9.25 3.92
N LEU A 74 -25.19 8.86 4.75
CA LEU A 74 -25.04 7.72 5.67
C LEU A 74 -24.85 6.41 4.91
N PHE A 75 -25.61 6.18 3.85
CA PHE A 75 -25.44 5.01 2.98
C PHE A 75 -24.09 5.00 2.27
N GLY A 76 -23.62 6.16 1.79
CA GLY A 76 -22.28 6.28 1.21
C GLY A 76 -21.17 5.92 2.20
N ALA A 77 -21.31 6.36 3.47
CA ALA A 77 -20.39 6.00 4.52
C ALA A 77 -20.40 4.48 4.80
N LEU A 78 -21.61 3.92 4.92
CA LEU A 78 -21.78 2.49 5.20
C LEU A 78 -21.30 1.61 4.03
N SER A 79 -21.55 2.02 2.79
CA SER A 79 -21.09 1.31 1.60
C SER A 79 -19.58 1.29 1.49
N ALA A 80 -18.90 2.38 1.80
CA ALA A 80 -17.44 2.45 1.84
C ALA A 80 -16.85 1.48 2.89
N LEU A 81 -17.48 1.40 4.07
CA LEU A 81 -17.09 0.42 5.09
C LEU A 81 -17.34 -1.02 4.63
N ALA A 82 -18.51 -1.28 4.00
CA ALA A 82 -18.86 -2.60 3.47
C ALA A 82 -17.90 -3.03 2.35
N ALA A 83 -17.59 -2.14 1.41
CA ALA A 83 -16.63 -2.38 0.33
C ALA A 83 -15.24 -2.70 0.88
N THR A 84 -14.78 -1.92 1.87
CA THR A 84 -13.48 -2.14 2.53
C THR A 84 -13.46 -3.46 3.31
N ALA A 85 -14.55 -3.81 4.00
CA ALA A 85 -14.67 -5.07 4.71
C ALA A 85 -14.66 -6.26 3.74
N ALA A 86 -15.45 -6.22 2.66
CA ALA A 86 -15.49 -7.26 1.65
C ALA A 86 -14.13 -7.49 0.99
N ALA A 87 -13.39 -6.38 0.70
CA ALA A 87 -12.09 -6.46 0.05
C ALA A 87 -10.99 -7.00 0.98
N PHE A 88 -10.98 -6.61 2.24
CA PHE A 88 -9.79 -6.79 3.09
C PHE A 88 -10.00 -7.62 4.36
N ALA A 89 -11.24 -7.93 4.80
CA ALA A 89 -11.43 -8.76 5.99
C ALA A 89 -10.84 -10.19 5.78
N PRO A 90 -10.36 -10.90 6.81
CA PRO A 90 -10.24 -10.43 8.19
C PRO A 90 -8.99 -9.58 8.42
N LEU A 91 -9.15 -8.39 8.95
CA LEU A 91 -8.06 -7.52 9.37
C LEU A 91 -8.16 -7.24 10.88
N LYS A 92 -7.02 -6.94 11.49
CA LYS A 92 -7.02 -6.39 12.86
C LYS A 92 -7.81 -5.07 12.88
N PRO A 93 -8.61 -4.75 13.91
CA PRO A 93 -9.48 -3.57 13.93
C PRO A 93 -8.77 -2.27 13.57
N PHE A 94 -7.60 -2.05 14.11
CA PHE A 94 -6.79 -0.86 13.82
C PHE A 94 -6.40 -0.74 12.33
N LEU A 95 -6.06 -1.85 11.69
CA LEU A 95 -5.69 -1.88 10.27
C LEU A 95 -6.91 -1.72 9.37
N PHE A 96 -8.06 -2.25 9.80
CA PHE A 96 -9.34 -2.05 9.11
C PHE A 96 -9.73 -0.57 9.06
N TRP A 97 -9.68 0.13 10.20
CA TRP A 97 -10.00 1.56 10.24
C TRP A 97 -9.01 2.40 9.41
N LYS A 98 -7.72 2.03 9.40
CA LYS A 98 -6.74 2.66 8.50
C LYS A 98 -7.09 2.44 7.02
N ALA A 99 -7.54 1.24 6.65
CA ALA A 99 -7.94 0.93 5.28
C ALA A 99 -9.21 1.69 4.87
N ALA A 100 -10.21 1.76 5.75
CA ALA A 100 -11.42 2.54 5.52
C ALA A 100 -11.13 4.03 5.38
N LEU A 101 -10.30 4.58 6.26
CA LEU A 101 -9.88 6.00 6.17
C LEU A 101 -9.10 6.27 4.88
N ALA A 102 -8.18 5.39 4.50
CA ALA A 102 -7.43 5.52 3.26
C ALA A 102 -8.35 5.46 2.03
N PHE A 103 -9.35 4.58 2.02
CA PHE A 103 -10.36 4.52 0.97
C PHE A 103 -11.12 5.84 0.85
N TRP A 104 -11.54 6.43 1.96
CA TRP A 104 -12.20 7.73 1.99
C TRP A 104 -11.31 8.86 1.46
N VAL A 105 -10.07 8.93 1.92
CA VAL A 105 -9.12 9.95 1.47
C VAL A 105 -8.90 9.83 -0.04
N PHE A 106 -8.69 8.62 -0.57
CA PHE A 106 -8.53 8.43 -2.01
C PHE A 106 -9.81 8.74 -2.78
N SER A 107 -10.99 8.47 -2.23
CA SER A 107 -12.27 8.85 -2.83
C SER A 107 -12.39 10.37 -2.95
N PHE A 108 -12.07 11.12 -1.90
CA PHE A 108 -12.08 12.59 -1.95
C PHE A 108 -11.02 13.15 -2.91
N LEU A 109 -9.83 12.58 -2.95
CA LEU A 109 -8.79 12.99 -3.89
C LEU A 109 -9.22 12.76 -5.34
N LEU A 110 -9.81 11.61 -5.63
CA LEU A 110 -10.32 11.29 -6.96
C LEU A 110 -11.50 12.20 -7.33
N ALA A 111 -12.45 12.41 -6.42
CA ALA A 111 -13.59 13.30 -6.64
C ALA A 111 -13.11 14.75 -6.89
N GLY A 112 -12.17 15.25 -6.09
CA GLY A 112 -11.57 16.57 -6.30
C GLY A 112 -10.84 16.68 -7.64
N PHE A 113 -10.11 15.64 -8.04
CA PHE A 113 -9.44 15.58 -9.34
C PHE A 113 -10.46 15.58 -10.50
N LEU A 114 -11.52 14.80 -10.40
CA LEU A 114 -12.58 14.79 -11.41
C LEU A 114 -13.30 16.14 -11.49
N LEU A 115 -13.57 16.78 -10.36
CA LEU A 115 -14.15 18.09 -10.31
C LEU A 115 -13.23 19.16 -10.95
N PHE A 116 -11.93 19.07 -10.70
CA PHE A 116 -10.93 19.90 -11.37
C PHE A 116 -10.97 19.71 -12.89
N LEU A 117 -11.00 18.47 -13.37
CA LEU A 117 -11.12 18.18 -14.80
C LEU A 117 -12.39 18.77 -15.39
N LEU A 118 -13.53 18.65 -14.70
CA LEU A 118 -14.80 19.25 -15.11
C LEU A 118 -14.74 20.77 -15.25
N THR A 119 -14.03 21.41 -14.34
CA THR A 119 -13.96 22.89 -14.30
C THR A 119 -13.09 23.44 -15.42
N TYR A 120 -12.00 22.75 -15.76
CA TYR A 120 -10.99 23.26 -16.69
C TYR A 120 -11.04 22.63 -18.08
N LEU A 121 -11.64 21.45 -18.22
CA LEU A 121 -11.83 20.81 -19.52
C LEU A 121 -13.31 20.91 -19.91
N PRO A 122 -13.65 21.47 -21.08
CA PRO A 122 -15.04 21.53 -21.57
C PRO A 122 -15.50 20.13 -21.95
N THR A 123 -15.88 19.35 -20.97
CA THR A 123 -16.36 17.98 -21.14
C THR A 123 -17.87 17.96 -20.94
N SER A 124 -18.62 17.85 -22.04
CA SER A 124 -20.05 17.55 -22.00
C SER A 124 -20.21 16.07 -21.67
N GLY A 125 -20.71 15.73 -20.49
CA GLY A 125 -21.05 14.32 -20.20
C GLY A 125 -20.69 13.78 -18.82
N LEU A 126 -20.19 14.62 -17.90
CA LEU A 126 -19.99 14.22 -16.51
C LEU A 126 -21.14 14.76 -15.64
N ALA A 127 -21.83 13.89 -14.94
CA ALA A 127 -22.80 14.26 -13.92
C ALA A 127 -22.43 13.60 -12.60
N VAL A 128 -22.35 14.41 -11.53
CA VAL A 128 -22.18 13.89 -10.17
C VAL A 128 -23.54 13.93 -9.50
N LEU A 129 -24.09 12.75 -9.21
CA LEU A 129 -25.37 12.60 -8.51
C LEU A 129 -25.12 12.01 -7.12
N GLY A 130 -25.20 12.86 -6.10
CA GLY A 130 -24.95 12.44 -4.72
C GLY A 130 -23.55 11.83 -4.56
N ASN A 131 -23.48 10.54 -4.20
CA ASN A 131 -22.24 9.78 -4.01
C ASN A 131 -21.80 8.97 -5.25
N ALA A 132 -22.58 9.01 -6.33
CA ALA A 132 -22.30 8.28 -7.56
C ALA A 132 -21.85 9.22 -8.67
N VAL A 133 -20.90 8.76 -9.45
CA VAL A 133 -20.38 9.49 -10.59
C VAL A 133 -20.95 8.85 -11.85
N TYR A 134 -21.68 9.61 -12.63
CA TYR A 134 -22.20 9.21 -13.92
C TYR A 134 -21.36 9.87 -15.02
N PHE A 135 -20.78 9.04 -15.86
CA PHE A 135 -20.02 9.48 -17.00
C PHE A 135 -20.72 9.04 -18.29
N ASP A 136 -21.00 9.98 -19.16
CA ASP A 136 -21.34 9.72 -20.55
C ASP A 136 -20.08 9.85 -21.42
N PHE A 137 -18.97 9.27 -20.95
CA PHE A 137 -17.69 9.35 -21.64
C PHE A 137 -17.31 8.07 -22.32
N SER A 138 -16.51 8.25 -23.36
CA SER A 138 -15.74 7.17 -23.95
C SER A 138 -14.95 6.44 -22.86
N PRO A 139 -14.96 5.09 -22.82
CA PRO A 139 -14.12 4.29 -21.91
C PRO A 139 -12.64 4.67 -21.92
N LEU A 140 -12.18 5.24 -23.03
CA LEU A 140 -10.82 5.74 -23.20
C LEU A 140 -10.51 6.92 -22.26
N PHE A 141 -11.45 7.86 -22.06
CA PHE A 141 -11.25 8.99 -21.13
C PHE A 141 -11.10 8.50 -19.68
N LEU A 142 -11.95 7.57 -19.27
CA LEU A 142 -11.88 6.98 -17.93
C LEU A 142 -10.54 6.26 -17.71
N LEU A 143 -10.07 5.53 -18.72
CA LEU A 143 -8.76 4.88 -18.71
C LEU A 143 -7.62 5.91 -18.59
N CYS A 144 -7.64 6.97 -19.39
CA CYS A 144 -6.62 8.02 -19.34
C CYS A 144 -6.61 8.75 -17.99
N ALA A 145 -7.78 9.10 -17.44
CA ALA A 145 -7.91 9.76 -16.15
C ALA A 145 -7.36 8.90 -15.00
N THR A 146 -7.66 7.60 -15.01
CA THR A 146 -7.14 6.68 -13.99
C THR A 146 -5.65 6.41 -14.14
N CYS A 147 -5.12 6.34 -15.37
CA CYS A 147 -3.68 6.26 -15.60
C CYS A 147 -2.97 7.53 -15.06
N ALA A 148 -3.51 8.71 -15.31
CA ALA A 148 -2.98 9.96 -14.77
C ALA A 148 -3.02 9.99 -13.24
N ALA A 149 -4.15 9.63 -12.63
CA ALA A 149 -4.28 9.51 -11.18
C ALA A 149 -3.29 8.50 -10.59
N TYR A 150 -3.08 7.36 -11.26
CA TYR A 150 -2.09 6.37 -10.86
C TYR A 150 -0.66 6.90 -10.94
N LEU A 151 -0.31 7.63 -11.99
CA LEU A 151 1.03 8.24 -12.11
C LEU A 151 1.28 9.23 -10.98
N VAL A 152 0.32 10.11 -10.68
CA VAL A 152 0.41 11.04 -9.55
C VAL A 152 0.59 10.28 -8.23
N PHE A 153 -0.23 9.25 -7.99
CA PHE A 153 -0.12 8.42 -6.80
C PHE A 153 1.25 7.70 -6.70
N SER A 154 1.76 7.18 -7.82
CA SER A 154 3.06 6.52 -7.87
C SER A 154 4.22 7.49 -7.59
N LEU A 155 4.13 8.73 -8.10
CA LEU A 155 5.09 9.79 -7.81
C LEU A 155 5.06 10.18 -6.33
N LEU A 156 3.88 10.37 -5.75
CA LEU A 156 3.72 10.66 -4.32
C LEU A 156 4.32 9.55 -3.44
N GLN A 157 4.14 8.28 -3.80
CA GLN A 157 4.77 7.18 -3.07
C GLN A 157 6.30 7.19 -3.14
N LYS A 158 6.89 7.65 -4.26
CA LYS A 158 8.35 7.81 -4.37
C LYS A 158 8.88 8.98 -3.55
N LEU A 159 8.11 10.08 -3.47
CA LEU A 159 8.48 11.25 -2.68
C LEU A 159 8.38 10.99 -1.17
N PHE A 160 7.50 10.08 -0.75
CA PHE A 160 7.31 9.69 0.64
C PHE A 160 7.59 8.19 0.84
N PRO A 161 8.85 7.75 0.69
CA PRO A 161 9.19 6.35 0.91
C PRO A 161 8.88 5.99 2.37
N LYS A 162 7.95 5.07 2.58
CA LYS A 162 7.73 4.52 3.91
C LYS A 162 8.88 3.57 4.22
N SER A 163 9.57 3.83 5.31
CA SER A 163 10.48 2.84 5.90
C SER A 163 9.71 1.53 6.08
N ALA A 164 10.18 0.46 5.48
CA ALA A 164 9.59 -0.86 5.68
C ALA A 164 9.52 -1.15 7.18
N PRO A 165 8.41 -1.67 7.71
CA PRO A 165 8.34 -2.01 9.12
C PRO A 165 9.46 -3.00 9.43
N ALA A 166 10.25 -2.69 10.46
CA ALA A 166 11.34 -3.55 10.89
C ALA A 166 10.79 -4.95 11.17
N ARG A 167 11.20 -5.92 10.36
CA ARG A 167 10.88 -7.33 10.61
C ARG A 167 11.91 -7.89 11.58
N TYR A 168 11.46 -8.30 12.74
CA TYR A 168 12.29 -9.02 13.70
C TYR A 168 12.07 -10.51 13.51
N CYS A 169 13.15 -11.27 13.47
CA CYS A 169 13.14 -12.74 13.43
C CYS A 169 14.09 -13.29 14.49
N ARG A 170 13.77 -14.44 15.03
CA ARG A 170 14.68 -15.18 15.90
C ARG A 170 15.52 -16.09 15.02
N ILE A 171 16.83 -15.96 15.14
CA ILE A 171 17.79 -16.79 14.43
C ILE A 171 18.52 -17.64 15.45
N CYS A 172 18.59 -18.93 15.18
CA CYS A 172 19.38 -19.85 15.95
C CYS A 172 20.70 -20.12 15.21
N VAL A 173 21.81 -19.82 15.85
CA VAL A 173 23.17 -20.04 15.35
C VAL A 173 23.77 -21.23 16.08
N GLU A 174 24.18 -22.23 15.33
CA GLU A 174 24.84 -23.43 15.86
C GLU A 174 26.30 -23.49 15.38
N ASN A 175 27.21 -23.68 16.30
CA ASN A 175 28.64 -23.80 16.01
C ASN A 175 29.33 -24.70 17.04
N GLN A 176 30.04 -25.70 16.58
CA GLN A 176 30.77 -26.68 17.42
C GLN A 176 29.91 -27.32 18.53
N GLY A 177 28.65 -27.66 18.19
CA GLY A 177 27.70 -28.26 19.14
C GLY A 177 27.10 -27.28 20.16
N ARG A 178 27.41 -25.99 20.09
CA ARG A 178 26.84 -24.94 20.93
C ARG A 178 25.82 -24.14 20.15
N THR A 179 24.76 -23.67 20.80
CA THR A 179 23.68 -22.91 20.17
C THR A 179 23.48 -21.56 20.85
N ALA A 180 23.20 -20.54 20.05
CA ALA A 180 22.79 -19.23 20.52
C ALA A 180 21.54 -18.76 19.75
N VAL A 181 20.56 -18.24 20.46
CA VAL A 181 19.34 -17.66 19.86
C VAL A 181 19.42 -16.15 19.93
N VAL A 182 19.38 -15.51 18.77
CA VAL A 182 19.53 -14.05 18.65
C VAL A 182 18.29 -13.47 17.99
N LEU A 183 17.77 -12.37 18.55
CA LEU A 183 16.71 -11.59 17.92
C LEU A 183 17.34 -10.63 16.91
N CYS A 184 17.10 -10.87 15.64
CA CYS A 184 17.65 -10.09 14.55
C CYS A 184 16.61 -9.21 13.91
N LYS A 185 17.02 -8.03 13.48
CA LYS A 185 16.25 -7.13 12.62
C LYS A 185 16.64 -7.39 11.17
N ALA A 186 15.67 -7.74 10.32
CA ALA A 186 15.92 -7.83 8.89
C ALA A 186 16.17 -6.42 8.33
N ASP A 187 17.39 -6.15 7.92
CA ASP A 187 17.79 -4.90 7.30
C ASP A 187 17.92 -5.10 5.79
N THR A 188 17.01 -4.47 5.04
CA THR A 188 17.00 -4.53 3.57
C THR A 188 18.08 -3.64 2.93
N GLY A 189 18.72 -2.78 3.72
CA GLY A 189 19.82 -1.90 3.29
C GLY A 189 21.21 -2.47 3.53
N CYS A 190 21.33 -3.58 4.26
CA CYS A 190 22.61 -4.22 4.53
C CYS A 190 23.14 -4.94 3.29
N SER A 191 24.26 -4.43 2.74
CA SER A 191 24.96 -5.00 1.58
C SER A 191 26.26 -5.70 1.95
N LEU A 192 26.49 -5.99 3.24
CA LEU A 192 27.72 -6.63 3.70
C LEU A 192 27.80 -8.09 3.22
N HIS A 193 28.91 -8.39 2.56
CA HIS A 193 29.26 -9.74 2.10
C HIS A 193 30.67 -10.08 2.54
N GLU A 194 30.90 -11.34 2.83
CA GLU A 194 32.26 -11.82 3.11
C GLU A 194 33.08 -11.81 1.80
N PRO A 195 34.25 -11.14 1.76
CA PRO A 195 34.97 -10.86 0.52
C PRO A 195 35.40 -12.10 -0.29
N PHE A 196 35.69 -13.20 0.37
CA PHE A 196 36.22 -14.40 -0.30
C PHE A 196 35.11 -15.37 -0.76
N SER A 197 34.07 -15.52 0.01
CA SER A 197 32.98 -16.47 -0.31
C SER A 197 31.77 -15.80 -0.95
N GLY A 198 31.65 -14.46 -0.88
CA GLY A 198 30.48 -13.71 -1.34
C GLY A 198 29.22 -14.00 -0.52
N LEU A 199 29.31 -14.70 0.60
CA LEU A 199 28.15 -15.00 1.44
C LEU A 199 27.66 -13.75 2.18
N PRO A 200 26.33 -13.58 2.37
CA PRO A 200 25.79 -12.49 3.15
C PRO A 200 26.22 -12.60 4.61
N VAL A 201 26.45 -11.44 5.25
CA VAL A 201 26.93 -11.35 6.63
C VAL A 201 25.80 -10.97 7.57
N LEU A 202 25.69 -11.71 8.68
CA LEU A 202 24.85 -11.36 9.81
C LEU A 202 25.69 -10.58 10.83
N VAL A 203 25.32 -9.34 11.11
CA VAL A 203 25.99 -8.52 12.13
C VAL A 203 25.26 -8.66 13.44
N ALA A 204 26.00 -9.02 14.49
CA ALA A 204 25.44 -9.16 15.83
C ALA A 204 26.39 -8.57 16.89
N GLU A 205 25.83 -8.20 18.03
CA GLU A 205 26.63 -7.80 19.19
C GLU A 205 27.47 -8.96 19.70
N ALA A 206 28.75 -8.70 19.97
CA ALA A 206 29.70 -9.72 20.41
C ALA A 206 29.23 -10.49 21.65
N GLY A 207 28.59 -9.83 22.59
CA GLY A 207 28.03 -10.43 23.80
C GLY A 207 27.01 -11.53 23.54
N LEU A 208 26.18 -11.38 22.51
CA LEU A 208 25.14 -12.35 22.14
C LEU A 208 25.72 -13.62 21.49
N LEU A 209 26.86 -13.52 20.82
CA LEU A 209 27.51 -14.63 20.12
C LEU A 209 28.63 -15.30 20.92
N LYS A 210 29.02 -14.77 22.08
CA LYS A 210 30.06 -15.37 22.95
C LYS A 210 29.92 -16.90 23.14
N PRO A 211 28.71 -17.45 23.36
CA PRO A 211 28.56 -18.89 23.58
C PRO A 211 28.98 -19.77 22.38
N VAL A 212 28.86 -19.21 21.14
CA VAL A 212 29.08 -19.94 19.88
C VAL A 212 30.30 -19.45 19.11
N ALA A 213 30.88 -18.31 19.50
CA ALA A 213 32.02 -17.74 18.83
C ALA A 213 33.30 -18.59 19.06
N PRO A 214 34.12 -18.81 18.02
CA PRO A 214 35.43 -19.46 18.16
C PRO A 214 36.39 -18.61 19.02
N LEU A 215 37.33 -19.27 19.68
CA LEU A 215 38.34 -18.60 20.52
C LEU A 215 39.15 -17.53 19.76
N SER A 216 39.45 -17.76 18.48
CA SER A 216 40.13 -16.79 17.61
C SER A 216 39.38 -15.47 17.43
N VAL A 217 38.04 -15.50 17.42
CA VAL A 217 37.21 -14.30 17.36
C VAL A 217 37.19 -13.59 18.70
N LEU A 218 37.07 -14.34 19.79
CA LEU A 218 37.06 -13.79 21.15
C LEU A 218 38.38 -13.13 21.52
N SER A 219 39.53 -13.76 21.19
CA SER A 219 40.86 -13.21 21.43
C SER A 219 41.10 -11.91 20.63
N TYR A 220 40.62 -11.84 19.40
CA TYR A 220 40.70 -10.64 18.59
C TYR A 220 39.88 -9.47 19.20
N LEU A 221 38.69 -9.74 19.75
CA LEU A 221 37.87 -8.73 20.41
C LEU A 221 38.52 -8.21 21.70
N GLU A 222 39.34 -8.99 22.39
CA GLU A 222 40.01 -8.62 23.63
C GLU A 222 41.36 -7.92 23.41
N SER A 223 42.16 -8.39 22.45
CA SER A 223 43.55 -7.95 22.29
C SER A 223 43.88 -7.31 20.93
N SER A 224 42.93 -7.24 20.00
CA SER A 224 43.12 -6.77 18.62
C SER A 224 44.26 -7.48 17.85
N SER A 225 44.75 -8.62 18.36
CA SER A 225 45.78 -9.42 17.71
C SER A 225 45.12 -10.52 16.87
N ALA A 226 45.34 -10.49 15.56
CA ALA A 226 44.82 -11.50 14.63
C ALA A 226 45.73 -12.71 14.59
N ASP A 227 45.29 -13.83 15.13
CA ASP A 227 45.84 -15.14 14.77
C ASP A 227 45.42 -15.49 13.34
N GLY A 228 46.35 -15.98 12.51
CA GLY A 228 46.23 -16.10 11.05
C GLY A 228 45.05 -16.91 10.46
N LYS A 229 44.07 -17.32 11.26
CA LYS A 229 42.83 -18.00 10.84
C LYS A 229 41.56 -17.17 11.00
N LEU A 230 41.70 -15.90 11.34
CA LEU A 230 40.54 -14.99 11.53
C LEU A 230 40.06 -14.46 10.19
N ARG A 231 38.76 -14.49 9.96
CA ARG A 231 38.11 -13.78 8.84
C ARG A 231 37.75 -12.39 9.26
N LEU A 232 38.13 -11.40 8.46
CA LEU A 232 37.79 -10.01 8.67
C LEU A 232 36.90 -9.51 7.53
N VAL A 233 35.79 -8.92 7.86
CA VAL A 233 34.84 -8.33 6.90
C VAL A 233 34.95 -6.82 6.97
N PRO A 234 35.32 -6.14 5.87
CA PRO A 234 35.35 -4.71 5.83
C PRO A 234 33.93 -4.13 5.87
N PHE A 235 33.73 -3.08 6.64
CA PHE A 235 32.48 -2.34 6.67
C PHE A 235 32.72 -0.84 6.54
N GLU A 236 31.72 -0.16 5.98
CA GLU A 236 31.66 1.27 5.89
C GLU A 236 30.28 1.75 6.34
N SER A 237 30.24 2.74 7.20
CA SER A 237 29.01 3.33 7.71
C SER A 237 29.14 4.85 7.85
N MET A 238 28.05 5.56 8.08
CA MET A 238 28.06 7.02 8.30
C MET A 238 28.97 7.45 9.47
N GLY A 239 29.29 6.54 10.40
CA GLY A 239 30.14 6.81 11.57
C GLY A 239 31.61 6.40 11.41
N GLY A 240 32.00 5.79 10.29
CA GLY A 240 33.36 5.33 10.04
C GLY A 240 33.46 4.01 9.29
N SER A 241 34.66 3.63 8.95
CA SER A 241 35.00 2.36 8.30
C SER A 241 35.91 1.53 9.20
N GLY A 242 35.86 0.21 9.03
CA GLY A 242 36.69 -0.70 9.84
C GLY A 242 36.59 -2.15 9.38
N LEU A 243 37.14 -3.04 10.20
CA LEU A 243 37.14 -4.48 9.98
C LEU A 243 36.38 -5.17 11.13
N LEU A 244 35.40 -6.00 10.80
CA LEU A 244 34.67 -6.81 11.76
C LEU A 244 35.21 -8.24 11.76
N PRO A 245 35.54 -8.79 12.94
CA PRO A 245 35.89 -10.21 13.04
C PRO A 245 34.68 -11.08 12.74
N ALA A 246 34.83 -12.07 11.90
CA ALA A 246 33.75 -12.94 11.45
C ALA A 246 34.16 -14.42 11.53
N PHE A 247 33.15 -15.28 11.71
CA PHE A 247 33.29 -16.71 11.59
C PHE A 247 32.14 -17.31 10.82
N ARG A 248 32.35 -18.49 10.26
CA ARG A 248 31.32 -19.25 9.58
C ARG A 248 30.75 -20.27 10.56
N PRO A 249 29.50 -20.16 10.97
CA PRO A 249 28.85 -21.14 11.83
C PRO A 249 28.57 -22.45 11.06
N ASP A 250 28.34 -23.55 11.78
CA ASP A 250 27.99 -24.83 11.18
C ASP A 250 26.59 -24.80 10.58
N ARG A 251 25.63 -24.16 11.30
CA ARG A 251 24.24 -23.99 10.85
C ARG A 251 23.65 -22.68 11.33
N VAL A 252 22.77 -22.11 10.49
CA VAL A 252 21.92 -20.96 10.83
C VAL A 252 20.53 -21.28 10.36
N TYR A 253 19.54 -21.18 11.26
CA TYR A 253 18.13 -21.43 10.94
C TYR A 253 17.20 -20.47 11.67
N LEU A 254 16.01 -20.24 11.06
CA LEU A 254 14.96 -19.36 11.53
C LEU A 254 13.94 -20.10 12.38
#